data_8d6cafa9a4f9098c48af4f81493b9146
#
_entry.id   8d6cafa9a4f9098c48af4f81493b9146
#
_cell.length_a   1.000
_cell.length_b   1.000
_cell.length_c   1.000
_cell.angle_alpha   90.00
_cell.angle_beta   90.00
_cell.angle_gamma   90.00
#
_symmetry.space_group_name_H-M   'P 1'
#
loop_
_entity.id
_entity.type
_entity.pdbx_description
1 polymer ?
#
loop_
_entity_poly.entity_id
_entity_poly.type
_entity_poly.pdbx_seq_one_letter_code
_entity_poly.pdbx_strand_id
1 'polypeptide(L)'
;MIHTDLLTKKCRKLLARMKQKPYMKNYISNYHAKKIYQMLVKNICKSSDTEKYVYELKDNKYIETVFIKRRDGGTVCVSTQVGCPVGCIFCESGRNGFVRNLTSSEIVQQIILLRRKVNRIVFMGMGEPLFNYDNLIKAIHILRDRYGLNFPTDGITISTVGPVDQLKNCARNILKFS
;
A
#
# COMPACT_ATOMS: atom_id res chain seq x y z
N MET A 1 -23.13 11.60 2.52
CA MET A 1 -22.50 12.50 1.54
C MET A 1 -21.40 13.43 2.10
N ILE A 2 -21.18 13.51 3.41
CA ILE A 2 -20.19 14.42 4.07
C ILE A 2 -18.76 13.83 4.14
N HIS A 3 -18.56 12.55 3.84
CA HIS A 3 -17.28 11.86 4.06
C HIS A 3 -16.24 11.98 2.93
N THR A 4 -16.62 12.36 1.73
CA THR A 4 -15.70 12.47 0.58
C THR A 4 -14.84 13.74 0.63
N ASP A 5 -15.34 14.81 1.20
CA ASP A 5 -14.70 16.13 1.12
C ASP A 5 -13.47 16.29 2.04
N LEU A 6 -13.46 15.63 3.21
CA LEU A 6 -12.33 15.68 4.15
C LEU A 6 -11.13 14.84 3.67
N LEU A 7 -11.39 13.73 2.97
CA LEU A 7 -10.37 12.90 2.31
C LEU A 7 -9.65 13.70 1.23
N THR A 8 -10.46 14.42 0.44
CA THR A 8 -9.99 15.30 -0.63
C THR A 8 -9.04 16.36 -0.09
N LYS A 9 -9.37 17.00 1.04
CA LYS A 9 -8.54 18.05 1.65
C LYS A 9 -7.20 17.52 2.19
N LYS A 10 -7.17 16.36 2.87
CA LYS A 10 -5.93 15.81 3.45
C LYS A 10 -5.00 15.27 2.36
N CYS A 11 -5.53 14.58 1.36
CA CYS A 11 -4.77 14.14 0.19
C CYS A 11 -4.29 15.32 -0.65
N ARG A 12 -5.11 16.36 -0.84
CA ARG A 12 -4.69 17.59 -1.54
C ARG A 12 -3.56 18.32 -0.79
N LYS A 13 -3.62 18.41 0.56
CA LYS A 13 -2.53 19.00 1.35
C LYS A 13 -1.23 18.19 1.24
N LEU A 14 -1.31 16.86 1.30
CA LEU A 14 -0.16 15.99 1.12
C LEU A 14 0.45 16.18 -0.27
N LEU A 15 -0.36 16.15 -1.32
CA LEU A 15 0.05 16.39 -2.70
C LEU A 15 0.61 17.80 -2.93
N ALA A 16 0.04 18.81 -2.31
CA ALA A 16 0.55 20.18 -2.40
C ALA A 16 1.95 20.29 -1.80
N ARG A 17 2.21 19.64 -0.65
CA ARG A 17 3.53 19.55 -0.04
C ARG A 17 4.53 18.79 -0.91
N MET A 18 4.11 17.67 -1.51
CA MET A 18 4.94 16.86 -2.42
C MET A 18 5.28 17.61 -3.71
N LYS A 19 4.34 18.43 -4.26
CA LYS A 19 4.56 19.22 -5.50
C LYS A 19 5.64 20.29 -5.39
N GLN A 20 5.99 20.71 -4.18
CA GLN A 20 6.98 21.79 -3.97
C GLN A 20 8.45 21.32 -4.11
N LYS A 21 8.70 20.02 -4.37
CA LYS A 21 10.06 19.46 -4.46
C LYS A 21 10.48 19.18 -5.90
N PRO A 22 11.66 19.64 -6.33
CA PRO A 22 12.10 19.51 -7.73
C PRO A 22 12.19 18.05 -8.23
N TYR A 23 12.64 17.11 -7.40
CA TYR A 23 12.76 15.69 -7.75
C TYR A 23 11.42 14.94 -7.72
N MET A 24 10.43 15.46 -6.99
CA MET A 24 9.07 14.92 -6.97
C MET A 24 8.24 15.39 -8.17
N LYS A 25 8.64 16.44 -8.89
CA LYS A 25 7.93 16.91 -10.09
C LYS A 25 7.76 15.79 -11.13
N ASN A 26 8.77 14.98 -11.37
CA ASN A 26 8.70 13.84 -12.29
C ASN A 26 7.86 12.68 -11.73
N TYR A 27 7.85 12.48 -10.41
CA TYR A 27 7.01 11.49 -9.74
C TYR A 27 5.54 11.92 -9.70
N ILE A 28 5.28 13.20 -9.46
CA ILE A 28 3.92 13.77 -9.32
C ILE A 28 3.31 14.12 -10.68
N SER A 29 4.08 14.44 -11.70
CA SER A 29 3.55 14.63 -13.05
C SER A 29 2.96 13.33 -13.62
N ASN A 30 3.48 12.17 -13.23
CA ASN A 30 2.89 10.86 -13.49
C ASN A 30 1.80 10.46 -12.47
N TYR A 31 1.72 11.16 -11.33
CA TYR A 31 0.73 11.02 -10.27
C TYR A 31 -0.30 12.15 -10.39
N HIS A 32 -1.03 12.18 -11.49
CA HIS A 32 -2.13 13.14 -11.63
C HIS A 32 -3.11 13.00 -10.46
N ALA A 33 -3.48 14.12 -9.84
CA ALA A 33 -4.44 14.19 -8.75
C ALA A 33 -5.76 13.42 -9.03
N LYS A 34 -6.12 13.27 -10.31
CA LYS A 34 -7.24 12.43 -10.77
C LYS A 34 -7.00 10.91 -10.61
N LYS A 35 -5.76 10.44 -10.45
CA LYS A 35 -5.44 9.00 -10.24
C LYS A 35 -5.47 8.57 -8.78
N ILE A 36 -5.51 9.49 -7.82
CA ILE A 36 -5.49 9.18 -6.37
C ILE A 36 -6.75 8.46 -5.90
N TYR A 37 -7.84 8.61 -6.60
CA TYR A 37 -9.09 7.91 -6.29
C TYR A 37 -9.27 6.68 -7.20
N GLN A 38 -8.37 5.71 -7.06
CA GLN A 38 -8.45 4.47 -7.86
C GLN A 38 -9.18 3.35 -7.12
N MET A 39 -9.56 3.58 -5.86
CA MET A 39 -10.28 2.59 -5.07
C MET A 39 -11.27 3.24 -4.11
N LEU A 40 -12.33 2.49 -3.81
CA LEU A 40 -13.37 2.86 -2.87
C LEU A 40 -13.44 1.85 -1.75
N VAL A 41 -13.64 2.31 -0.52
CA VAL A 41 -13.96 1.42 0.60
C VAL A 41 -15.38 0.91 0.40
N LYS A 42 -15.52 -0.39 0.16
CA LYS A 42 -16.83 -1.06 -0.01
C LYS A 42 -17.37 -1.60 1.31
N ASN A 43 -16.51 -2.18 2.12
CA ASN A 43 -16.91 -2.79 3.38
C ASN A 43 -15.81 -2.67 4.43
N ILE A 44 -16.21 -2.64 5.70
CA ILE A 44 -15.31 -2.68 6.85
C ILE A 44 -15.88 -3.69 7.85
N CYS A 45 -15.18 -4.82 8.00
CA CYS A 45 -15.48 -5.78 9.06
C CYS A 45 -14.61 -5.45 10.27
N LYS A 46 -15.23 -5.32 11.46
CA LYS A 46 -14.53 -4.95 12.69
C LYS A 46 -14.64 -6.04 13.74
N SER A 47 -13.55 -6.27 14.43
CA SER A 47 -13.42 -7.05 15.65
C SER A 47 -12.93 -6.11 16.77
N SER A 48 -12.56 -6.64 17.95
CA SER A 48 -12.11 -5.84 19.10
C SER A 48 -10.91 -4.93 18.76
N ASP A 49 -9.91 -5.48 18.09
CA ASP A 49 -8.64 -4.84 17.79
C ASP A 49 -8.26 -4.86 16.30
N THR A 50 -9.09 -5.47 15.45
CA THR A 50 -8.82 -5.68 14.04
C THR A 50 -9.93 -5.11 13.17
N GLU A 51 -9.56 -4.38 12.12
CA GLU A 51 -10.47 -3.86 11.11
C GLU A 51 -10.00 -4.38 9.74
N LYS A 52 -10.85 -5.15 9.03
CA LYS A 52 -10.61 -5.58 7.66
C LYS A 52 -11.37 -4.66 6.72
N TYR A 53 -10.66 -4.04 5.80
CA TYR A 53 -11.17 -3.15 4.77
C TYR A 53 -11.19 -3.88 3.44
N VAL A 54 -12.33 -3.86 2.78
CA VAL A 54 -12.48 -4.33 1.40
C VAL A 54 -12.53 -3.11 0.49
N TYR A 55 -11.58 -3.02 -0.44
CA TYR A 55 -11.50 -1.96 -1.43
C TYR A 55 -11.94 -2.48 -2.79
N GLU A 56 -12.79 -1.72 -3.46
CA GLU A 56 -13.10 -1.89 -4.88
C GLU A 56 -12.17 -1.02 -5.72
N LEU A 57 -11.51 -1.62 -6.67
CA LEU A 57 -10.62 -0.99 -7.64
C LEU A 57 -11.41 -0.48 -8.85
N LYS A 58 -10.80 0.37 -9.70
CA LYS A 58 -11.45 0.93 -10.89
C LYS A 58 -11.91 -0.09 -11.91
N ASP A 59 -11.27 -1.25 -11.93
CA ASP A 59 -11.59 -2.38 -12.80
C ASP A 59 -12.57 -3.37 -12.18
N ASN A 60 -13.31 -2.93 -11.13
CA ASN A 60 -14.28 -3.74 -10.39
C ASN A 60 -13.67 -4.99 -9.72
N LYS A 61 -12.38 -4.98 -9.47
CA LYS A 61 -11.69 -6.00 -8.66
C LYS A 61 -11.65 -5.58 -7.21
N TYR A 62 -11.45 -6.54 -6.32
CA TYR A 62 -11.44 -6.32 -4.89
C TYR A 62 -10.11 -6.72 -4.28
N ILE A 63 -9.67 -5.94 -3.31
CA ILE A 63 -8.52 -6.26 -2.47
C ILE A 63 -8.88 -6.02 -1.00
N GLU A 64 -8.13 -6.67 -0.12
CA GLU A 64 -8.28 -6.55 1.31
C GLU A 64 -7.07 -5.89 1.94
N THR A 65 -7.33 -5.13 3.00
CA THR A 65 -6.31 -4.51 3.87
C THR A 65 -6.75 -4.71 5.30
N VAL A 66 -5.85 -5.14 6.16
CA VAL A 66 -6.16 -5.36 7.57
C VAL A 66 -5.42 -4.34 8.42
N PHE A 67 -6.13 -3.68 9.32
CA PHE A 67 -5.56 -2.81 10.33
C PHE A 67 -5.69 -3.47 11.71
N ILE A 68 -4.57 -3.66 12.39
CA ILE A 68 -4.48 -4.22 13.72
C ILE A 68 -4.15 -3.10 14.69
N LYS A 69 -5.08 -2.77 15.58
CA LYS A 69 -4.95 -1.70 16.56
C LYS A 69 -3.90 -2.05 17.61
N ARG A 70 -3.09 -1.06 17.99
CA ARG A 70 -2.11 -1.10 19.08
C ARG A 70 -2.29 0.13 19.96
N ARG A 71 -1.66 0.15 21.16
CA ARG A 71 -1.79 1.28 22.12
C ARG A 71 -1.51 2.63 21.48
N ASP A 72 -0.45 2.76 20.66
CA ASP A 72 0.01 4.04 20.11
C ASP A 72 -0.28 4.24 18.62
N GLY A 73 -1.14 3.44 18.03
CA GLY A 73 -1.45 3.43 16.60
C GLY A 73 -1.80 2.03 16.15
N GLY A 74 -1.17 1.54 15.06
CA GLY A 74 -1.44 0.18 14.61
C GLY A 74 -0.52 -0.31 13.51
N THR A 75 -0.67 -1.59 13.21
CA THR A 75 -0.05 -2.26 12.07
C THR A 75 -1.05 -2.37 10.94
N VAL A 76 -0.64 -2.03 9.73
CA VAL A 76 -1.44 -2.26 8.53
C VAL A 76 -0.83 -3.37 7.69
N CYS A 77 -1.65 -4.35 7.34
CA CYS A 77 -1.33 -5.41 6.40
C CYS A 77 -1.84 -5.02 5.02
N VAL A 78 -0.93 -4.86 4.05
CA VAL A 78 -1.17 -4.28 2.73
C VAL A 78 -1.06 -5.34 1.65
N SER A 79 -1.99 -5.31 0.70
CA SER A 79 -1.98 -6.14 -0.50
C SER A 79 -1.09 -5.54 -1.59
N THR A 80 -0.48 -6.41 -2.41
CA THR A 80 0.40 -6.02 -3.53
C THR A 80 -0.11 -6.49 -4.89
N GLN A 81 -1.06 -7.43 -4.91
CA GLN A 81 -1.65 -7.99 -6.13
C GLN A 81 -3.15 -8.19 -5.94
N VAL A 82 -3.87 -8.32 -7.03
CA VAL A 82 -5.23 -8.90 -7.08
C VAL A 82 -5.05 -10.39 -7.29
N GLY A 83 -5.38 -11.19 -6.26
CA GLY A 83 -5.03 -12.62 -6.23
C GLY A 83 -3.55 -12.84 -5.96
N CYS A 84 -3.06 -14.08 -6.15
CA CYS A 84 -1.66 -14.44 -5.93
C CYS A 84 -1.26 -15.60 -6.84
N PRO A 85 -0.11 -15.53 -7.55
CA PRO A 85 0.33 -16.60 -8.44
C PRO A 85 1.02 -17.77 -7.72
N VAL A 86 1.34 -17.64 -6.42
CA VAL A 86 2.13 -18.64 -5.68
C VAL A 86 1.31 -19.90 -5.36
N GLY A 87 0.00 -19.77 -5.12
CA GLY A 87 -0.89 -20.91 -4.89
C GLY A 87 -0.61 -21.69 -3.60
N CYS A 88 -0.16 -21.03 -2.53
CA CYS A 88 0.05 -21.67 -1.23
C CYS A 88 -1.24 -22.37 -0.77
N ILE A 89 -1.17 -23.66 -0.38
CA ILE A 89 -2.32 -24.51 -0.06
C ILE A 89 -3.17 -23.99 1.11
N PHE A 90 -2.60 -23.22 2.01
CA PHE A 90 -3.25 -22.62 3.19
C PHE A 90 -3.75 -21.20 2.97
N CYS A 91 -3.48 -20.58 1.80
CA CYS A 91 -3.72 -19.16 1.57
C CYS A 91 -4.93 -18.94 0.66
N GLU A 92 -5.96 -18.25 1.18
CA GLU A 92 -7.17 -17.93 0.42
C GLU A 92 -6.89 -17.03 -0.79
N SER A 93 -5.90 -16.13 -0.70
CA SER A 93 -5.54 -15.21 -1.80
C SER A 93 -5.07 -15.93 -3.07
N GLY A 94 -4.55 -17.16 -2.95
CA GLY A 94 -4.09 -17.97 -4.07
C GLY A 94 -5.17 -18.81 -4.72
N ARG A 95 -6.31 -19.06 -4.06
CA ARG A 95 -7.36 -19.95 -4.56
C ARG A 95 -7.99 -19.52 -5.88
N ASN A 96 -8.16 -18.21 -6.06
CA ASN A 96 -8.73 -17.63 -7.27
C ASN A 96 -7.66 -17.25 -8.32
N GLY A 97 -6.42 -17.67 -8.10
CA GLY A 97 -5.29 -17.39 -8.96
C GLY A 97 -4.86 -15.92 -8.96
N PHE A 98 -4.03 -15.57 -9.92
CA PHE A 98 -3.49 -14.22 -10.11
C PHE A 98 -4.26 -13.49 -11.22
N VAL A 99 -4.62 -12.24 -10.96
CA VAL A 99 -5.28 -11.37 -11.94
C VAL A 99 -4.30 -10.31 -12.45
N ARG A 100 -3.75 -9.47 -11.54
CA ARG A 100 -2.78 -8.44 -11.89
C ARG A 100 -2.01 -7.91 -10.68
N ASN A 101 -0.92 -7.24 -10.96
CA ASN A 101 -0.20 -6.43 -10.00
C ASN A 101 -1.00 -5.17 -9.64
N LEU A 102 -0.90 -4.75 -8.38
CA LEU A 102 -1.33 -3.42 -7.96
C LEU A 102 -0.30 -2.38 -8.39
N THR A 103 -0.75 -1.22 -8.79
CA THR A 103 0.11 -0.06 -9.02
C THR A 103 0.65 0.46 -7.68
N SER A 104 1.78 1.16 -7.71
CA SER A 104 2.31 1.82 -6.51
C SER A 104 1.30 2.76 -5.85
N SER A 105 0.43 3.37 -6.66
CA SER A 105 -0.68 4.20 -6.19
C SER A 105 -1.70 3.41 -5.39
N GLU A 106 -2.16 2.27 -5.91
CA GLU A 106 -3.13 1.40 -5.23
C GLU A 106 -2.55 0.85 -3.92
N ILE A 107 -1.24 0.52 -3.91
CA ILE A 107 -0.55 0.08 -2.69
C ILE A 107 -0.59 1.18 -1.61
N VAL A 108 -0.16 2.39 -1.95
CA VAL A 108 -0.10 3.52 -1.00
C VAL A 108 -1.49 3.97 -0.54
N GLN A 109 -2.49 3.94 -1.43
CA GLN A 109 -3.86 4.33 -1.09
C GLN A 109 -4.50 3.46 -0.02
N GLN A 110 -4.17 2.19 0.08
CA GLN A 110 -4.65 1.31 1.15
C GLN A 110 -4.36 1.93 2.52
N ILE A 111 -3.17 2.53 2.69
CA ILE A 111 -2.74 3.13 3.95
C ILE A 111 -3.41 4.49 4.18
N ILE A 112 -3.46 5.33 3.14
CA ILE A 112 -4.04 6.68 3.24
C ILE A 112 -5.54 6.63 3.54
N LEU A 113 -6.25 5.69 2.94
CA LEU A 113 -7.70 5.56 3.07
C LEU A 113 -8.15 5.00 4.42
N LEU A 114 -7.27 4.32 5.17
CA LEU A 114 -7.58 3.83 6.52
C LEU A 114 -7.96 4.94 7.49
N ARG A 115 -7.39 6.14 7.36
CA ARG A 115 -7.55 7.25 8.30
C ARG A 115 -7.24 6.87 9.75
N ARG A 116 -6.30 5.98 9.93
CA ARG A 116 -5.79 5.51 11.22
C ARG A 116 -4.36 5.98 11.41
N LYS A 117 -3.92 6.05 12.66
CA LYS A 117 -2.50 6.22 12.96
C LYS A 117 -1.82 4.88 12.74
N VAL A 118 -1.02 4.79 11.69
CA VAL A 118 -0.26 3.59 11.34
C VAL A 118 1.19 3.78 11.78
N ASN A 119 1.72 2.82 12.53
CA ASN A 119 3.10 2.81 13.02
C ASN A 119 3.95 1.75 12.31
N ARG A 120 3.31 0.69 11.79
CA ARG A 120 3.97 -0.40 11.07
C ARG A 120 3.19 -0.74 9.81
N ILE A 121 3.92 -1.03 8.75
CA ILE A 121 3.38 -1.53 7.48
C ILE A 121 3.95 -2.91 7.25
N VAL A 122 3.09 -3.89 7.00
CA VAL A 122 3.52 -5.24 6.63
C VAL A 122 2.92 -5.60 5.27
N PHE A 123 3.76 -5.98 4.32
CA PHE A 123 3.34 -6.49 3.03
C PHE A 123 3.09 -8.00 3.15
N MET A 124 1.92 -8.35 3.74
CA MET A 124 1.48 -9.71 4.04
C MET A 124 0.01 -9.91 3.66
N GLY A 125 -0.56 -9.01 2.86
CA GLY A 125 -1.90 -9.10 2.32
C GLY A 125 -1.96 -9.98 1.08
N MET A 126 -2.86 -9.65 0.15
CA MET A 126 -3.00 -10.41 -1.09
C MET A 126 -1.80 -10.20 -2.01
N GLY A 127 -1.26 -11.30 -2.57
CA GLY A 127 -0.16 -11.30 -3.53
C GLY A 127 1.20 -11.62 -2.94
N GLU A 128 2.15 -11.96 -3.84
CA GLU A 128 3.56 -12.08 -3.52
C GLU A 128 4.24 -10.71 -3.80
N PRO A 129 4.75 -10.02 -2.77
CA PRO A 129 5.28 -8.66 -2.94
C PRO A 129 6.40 -8.56 -3.97
N LEU A 130 7.32 -9.53 -4.01
CA LEU A 130 8.46 -9.48 -4.91
C LEU A 130 8.12 -9.82 -6.37
N PHE A 131 6.96 -10.39 -6.66
CA PHE A 131 6.45 -10.50 -8.04
C PHE A 131 5.85 -9.18 -8.55
N ASN A 132 5.65 -8.20 -7.65
CA ASN A 132 5.28 -6.83 -8.01
C ASN A 132 6.39 -5.84 -7.62
N TYR A 133 7.65 -6.22 -7.85
CA TYR A 133 8.84 -5.55 -7.33
C TYR A 133 8.87 -4.05 -7.62
N ASP A 134 8.73 -3.63 -8.88
CA ASP A 134 8.86 -2.22 -9.28
C ASP A 134 7.83 -1.32 -8.61
N ASN A 135 6.57 -1.77 -8.52
CA ASN A 135 5.52 -1.01 -7.84
C ASN A 135 5.68 -1.02 -6.32
N LEU A 136 6.15 -2.14 -5.75
CA LEU A 136 6.47 -2.25 -4.34
C LEU A 136 7.55 -1.25 -3.93
N ILE A 137 8.69 -1.23 -4.65
CA ILE A 137 9.79 -0.31 -4.35
C ILE A 137 9.35 1.15 -4.52
N LYS A 138 8.61 1.47 -5.58
CA LYS A 138 8.03 2.81 -5.76
C LYS A 138 7.09 3.20 -4.62
N ALA A 139 6.25 2.27 -4.15
CA ALA A 139 5.37 2.51 -3.02
C ALA A 139 6.17 2.76 -1.73
N ILE A 140 7.20 1.96 -1.45
CA ILE A 140 8.08 2.12 -0.28
C ILE A 140 8.78 3.49 -0.30
N HIS A 141 9.28 3.93 -1.46
CA HIS A 141 9.86 5.27 -1.59
C HIS A 141 8.86 6.37 -1.24
N ILE A 142 7.61 6.28 -1.73
CA ILE A 142 6.56 7.25 -1.42
C ILE A 142 6.23 7.23 0.08
N LEU A 143 6.15 6.06 0.70
CA LEU A 143 5.85 5.91 2.12
C LEU A 143 6.95 6.49 3.02
N ARG A 144 8.22 6.33 2.61
CA ARG A 144 9.39 6.82 3.34
C ARG A 144 9.74 8.28 3.08
N ASP A 145 9.20 8.88 2.04
CA ASP A 145 9.51 10.27 1.71
C ASP A 145 9.24 11.18 2.91
N ARG A 146 10.28 11.91 3.35
CA ARG A 146 10.25 12.81 4.51
C ARG A 146 9.22 13.94 4.40
N TYR A 147 8.80 14.26 3.20
CA TYR A 147 7.77 15.25 2.91
C TYR A 147 6.39 14.63 2.67
N GLY A 148 6.33 13.28 2.63
CA GLY A 148 5.14 12.48 2.50
C GLY A 148 4.65 11.93 3.83
N LEU A 149 4.59 10.60 3.93
CA LEU A 149 4.16 9.91 5.16
C LEU A 149 5.31 9.74 6.16
N ASN A 150 6.54 9.89 5.71
CA ASN A 150 7.77 9.81 6.51
C ASN A 150 7.86 8.54 7.36
N PHE A 151 7.55 7.40 6.75
CA PHE A 151 7.60 6.12 7.45
C PHE A 151 9.06 5.71 7.69
N PRO A 152 9.42 5.31 8.92
CA PRO A 152 10.76 4.80 9.22
C PRO A 152 10.99 3.44 8.53
N THR A 153 12.24 3.15 8.19
CA THR A 153 12.61 1.91 7.50
C THR A 153 12.27 0.66 8.31
N ASP A 154 12.54 0.68 9.61
CA ASP A 154 12.24 -0.38 10.58
C ASP A 154 10.73 -0.56 10.85
N GLY A 155 9.93 0.41 10.42
CA GLY A 155 8.46 0.33 10.44
C GLY A 155 7.86 -0.44 9.25
N ILE A 156 8.67 -0.88 8.27
CA ILE A 156 8.18 -1.57 7.06
C ILE A 156 8.73 -2.99 7.01
N THR A 157 7.84 -3.97 6.89
CA THR A 157 8.19 -5.40 6.76
C THR A 157 7.64 -5.95 5.44
N ILE A 158 8.48 -6.70 4.73
CA ILE A 158 8.11 -7.44 3.54
C ILE A 158 8.20 -8.93 3.85
N SER A 159 7.08 -9.65 3.69
CA SER A 159 7.05 -11.11 3.74
C SER A 159 7.00 -11.66 2.31
N THR A 160 7.85 -12.63 2.01
CA THR A 160 7.98 -13.16 0.65
C THR A 160 8.31 -14.65 0.67
N VAL A 161 7.88 -15.37 -0.38
CA VAL A 161 8.33 -16.75 -0.64
C VAL A 161 9.76 -16.81 -1.19
N GLY A 162 10.39 -15.66 -1.44
CA GLY A 162 11.81 -15.54 -1.76
C GLY A 162 12.21 -15.84 -3.19
N PRO A 163 11.59 -15.24 -4.24
CA PRO A 163 12.15 -15.30 -5.58
C PRO A 163 13.54 -14.68 -5.57
N VAL A 164 14.58 -15.51 -5.82
CA VAL A 164 16.00 -15.22 -5.49
C VAL A 164 16.53 -13.94 -6.13
N ASP A 165 16.23 -13.72 -7.41
CA ASP A 165 16.75 -12.54 -8.13
C ASP A 165 16.13 -11.24 -7.61
N GLN A 166 14.83 -11.24 -7.35
CA GLN A 166 14.12 -10.10 -6.80
C GLN A 166 14.53 -9.85 -5.34
N LEU A 167 14.82 -10.91 -4.58
CA LEU A 167 15.30 -10.79 -3.21
C LEU A 167 16.66 -10.09 -3.15
N LYS A 168 17.61 -10.49 -4.01
CA LYS A 168 18.93 -9.83 -4.13
C LYS A 168 18.80 -8.36 -4.50
N ASN A 169 17.91 -8.03 -5.45
CA ASN A 169 17.64 -6.66 -5.87
C ASN A 169 16.97 -5.85 -4.76
N CYS A 170 16.04 -6.45 -4.02
CA CYS A 170 15.36 -5.83 -2.89
C CYS A 170 16.36 -5.46 -1.79
N ALA A 171 17.24 -6.38 -1.39
CA ALA A 171 18.28 -6.13 -0.40
C ALA A 171 19.20 -4.96 -0.82
N ARG A 172 19.67 -4.94 -2.07
CA ARG A 172 20.52 -3.86 -2.60
C ARG A 172 19.84 -2.49 -2.61
N ASN A 173 18.55 -2.43 -2.92
CA ASN A 173 17.82 -1.17 -3.04
C ASN A 173 17.32 -0.65 -1.69
N ILE A 174 16.95 -1.53 -0.74
CA ILE A 174 16.50 -1.11 0.58
C ILE A 174 17.69 -0.70 1.46
N LEU A 175 18.83 -1.42 1.39
CA LEU A 175 20.03 -1.11 2.16
C LEU A 175 20.75 0.18 1.71
N LYS A 176 20.53 0.65 0.47
CA LYS A 176 21.08 1.94 0.00
C LYS A 176 20.44 3.16 0.67
N PHE A 177 19.42 2.98 1.50
CA PHE A 177 18.65 4.05 2.15
C PHE A 177 18.76 4.04 3.68
N SER A 178 19.74 3.31 4.21
CA SER A 178 20.08 3.32 5.65
C SER A 178 20.99 4.49 5.97
#